data_fb5aba22562e64be6dab78ff66828ebb
#
_entry.id   fb5aba22562e64be6dab78ff66828ebb
#
_cell.length_a   1.000
_cell.length_b   1.000
_cell.length_c   1.000
_cell.angle_alpha   90.00
_cell.angle_beta   90.00
_cell.angle_gamma   90.00
#
_symmetry.space_group_name_H-M   'P 1'
#
loop_
_entity.id
_entity.type
_entity.pdbx_description
1 polymer ?
#
loop_
_entity_poly.entity_id
_entity_poly.type
_entity_poly.pdbx_seq_one_letter_code
_entity_poly.pdbx_strand_id
1 'polypeptide(L)'
;MKRFLFMPVIACLFLLTTASTCSSDDDSSSSADTLTVINTVSDGTWRVTLFDEDGDDHTNNFTGYNFTFGASNVLTATNGSTTVTGFWSVTNDDGSDDDNPGSDIDFNILFSSPGNFAELSEDWHILERTSAKIRLQHISGGNGGTDLLTFEKN
;
A
#
# COMPACT_ATOMS: atom_id res chain seq x y z
N MET A 1 3.97 -15.44 -81.96
CA MET A 1 3.13 -14.24 -82.14
C MET A 1 2.66 -13.75 -80.79
N LYS A 2 3.14 -12.60 -80.41
CA LYS A 2 2.75 -11.56 -79.51
C LYS A 2 1.32 -11.65 -78.94
N ARG A 3 1.22 -11.42 -77.63
CA ARG A 3 0.29 -10.40 -77.09
C ARG A 3 0.58 -10.20 -75.59
N PHE A 4 1.12 -9.03 -75.31
CA PHE A 4 1.19 -8.41 -73.97
C PHE A 4 -0.24 -8.12 -73.49
N LEU A 5 -0.51 -8.42 -72.21
CA LEU A 5 -1.70 -7.92 -71.56
C LEU A 5 -1.27 -7.19 -70.28
N PHE A 6 -1.39 -5.88 -70.35
CA PHE A 6 -1.18 -4.96 -69.27
C PHE A 6 -2.23 -5.20 -68.17
N MET A 7 -1.76 -5.36 -66.95
CA MET A 7 -2.65 -5.41 -65.79
C MET A 7 -2.45 -4.10 -64.99
N PRO A 8 -3.50 -3.33 -64.73
CA PRO A 8 -3.35 -2.09 -63.98
C PRO A 8 -3.21 -2.42 -62.48
N VAL A 9 -2.15 -1.80 -61.90
CA VAL A 9 -1.93 -1.78 -60.47
C VAL A 9 -2.95 -0.84 -59.83
N ILE A 10 -3.92 -1.40 -59.09
CA ILE A 10 -4.78 -0.65 -58.23
C ILE A 10 -4.07 -0.44 -56.91
N ALA A 11 -3.56 0.76 -56.67
CA ALA A 11 -3.02 1.18 -55.40
C ALA A 11 -4.18 1.46 -54.42
N CYS A 12 -4.47 0.52 -53.54
CA CYS A 12 -5.33 0.78 -52.41
C CYS A 12 -4.59 1.56 -51.34
N LEU A 13 -4.87 2.85 -51.28
CA LEU A 13 -4.40 3.74 -50.24
C LEU A 13 -5.22 3.45 -48.98
N PHE A 14 -4.65 2.64 -48.06
CA PHE A 14 -5.21 2.48 -46.71
C PHE A 14 -4.86 3.69 -45.87
N LEU A 15 -5.84 4.56 -45.64
CA LEU A 15 -5.80 5.57 -44.61
C LEU A 15 -5.91 4.87 -43.24
N LEU A 16 -4.78 4.69 -42.56
CA LEU A 16 -4.74 4.33 -41.15
C LEU A 16 -5.14 5.57 -40.34
N THR A 17 -6.42 5.61 -39.92
CA THR A 17 -6.83 6.50 -38.85
C THR A 17 -6.33 5.91 -37.53
N THR A 18 -5.24 6.45 -37.01
CA THR A 18 -4.83 6.19 -35.63
C THR A 18 -5.83 6.93 -34.72
N ALA A 19 -6.81 6.19 -34.22
CA ALA A 19 -7.57 6.63 -33.07
C ALA A 19 -6.64 6.59 -31.86
N SER A 20 -6.15 7.75 -31.45
CA SER A 20 -5.55 7.93 -30.13
C SER A 20 -6.67 7.74 -29.12
N THR A 21 -6.79 6.56 -28.55
CA THR A 21 -7.52 6.36 -27.31
C THR A 21 -6.63 6.92 -26.22
N CYS A 22 -6.95 8.10 -25.69
CA CYS A 22 -6.48 8.51 -24.38
C CYS A 22 -7.08 7.51 -23.39
N SER A 23 -6.30 6.51 -23.02
CA SER A 23 -6.51 5.76 -21.78
C SER A 23 -6.10 6.71 -20.67
N SER A 24 -6.98 6.96 -19.75
CA SER A 24 -6.67 7.61 -18.49
C SER A 24 -5.67 6.73 -17.76
N ASP A 25 -4.42 7.17 -17.67
CA ASP A 25 -3.32 6.45 -17.03
C ASP A 25 -3.34 6.57 -15.49
N ASP A 26 -4.42 7.08 -14.89
CA ASP A 26 -4.49 7.34 -13.45
C ASP A 26 -4.59 6.04 -12.62
N ASP A 27 -5.20 4.98 -13.11
CA ASP A 27 -5.34 3.70 -12.38
C ASP A 27 -4.02 2.90 -12.28
N SER A 28 -3.05 3.18 -13.16
CA SER A 28 -1.80 2.41 -13.20
C SER A 28 -0.79 2.86 -12.15
N SER A 29 -0.81 4.12 -11.73
CA SER A 29 0.16 4.64 -10.75
C SER A 29 -0.19 4.19 -9.34
N SER A 30 -1.45 4.25 -8.93
CA SER A 30 -1.89 3.85 -7.60
C SER A 30 -1.70 2.34 -7.34
N SER A 31 -1.94 1.49 -8.33
CA SER A 31 -1.65 0.05 -8.24
C SER A 31 -0.15 -0.24 -8.11
N ALA A 32 0.71 0.51 -8.79
CA ALA A 32 2.16 0.36 -8.71
C ALA A 32 2.69 0.81 -7.34
N ASP A 33 2.12 1.85 -6.76
CA ASP A 33 2.47 2.36 -5.44
C ASP A 33 2.06 1.39 -4.34
N THR A 34 0.85 0.83 -4.40
CA THR A 34 0.37 -0.22 -3.48
C THR A 34 1.30 -1.44 -3.51
N LEU A 35 1.65 -1.94 -4.70
CA LEU A 35 2.58 -3.06 -4.85
C LEU A 35 3.97 -2.73 -4.30
N THR A 36 4.42 -1.50 -4.42
CA THR A 36 5.71 -1.07 -3.88
C THR A 36 5.71 -1.05 -2.35
N VAL A 37 4.60 -0.62 -1.71
CA VAL A 37 4.42 -0.74 -0.25
C VAL A 37 4.45 -2.20 0.17
N ILE A 38 3.63 -3.05 -0.45
CA ILE A 38 3.55 -4.49 -0.16
C ILE A 38 4.93 -5.14 -0.24
N ASN A 39 5.69 -4.91 -1.31
CA ASN A 39 7.02 -5.47 -1.49
C ASN A 39 8.01 -4.98 -0.42
N THR A 40 7.91 -3.72 -0.03
CA THR A 40 8.77 -3.13 1.00
C THR A 40 8.53 -3.79 2.35
N VAL A 41 7.27 -3.91 2.80
CA VAL A 41 6.94 -4.42 4.13
C VAL A 41 7.09 -5.92 4.24
N SER A 42 6.87 -6.66 3.15
CA SER A 42 7.03 -8.12 3.12
C SER A 42 8.49 -8.56 3.12
N ASP A 43 9.44 -7.65 2.93
CA ASP A 43 10.85 -7.96 2.97
C ASP A 43 11.41 -7.84 4.39
N GLY A 44 11.70 -8.97 5.02
CA GLY A 44 12.32 -9.07 6.33
C GLY A 44 11.37 -8.96 7.51
N THR A 45 11.90 -8.51 8.63
CA THR A 45 11.17 -8.33 9.89
C THR A 45 11.32 -6.91 10.39
N TRP A 46 10.33 -6.46 11.15
CA TRP A 46 10.18 -5.10 11.58
C TRP A 46 9.99 -5.02 13.10
N ARG A 47 10.34 -3.90 13.69
CA ARG A 47 10.03 -3.59 15.08
C ARG A 47 9.29 -2.27 15.16
N VAL A 48 8.43 -2.12 16.15
CA VAL A 48 7.83 -0.84 16.50
C VAL A 48 8.91 0.01 17.19
N THR A 49 9.13 1.22 16.68
CA THR A 49 10.08 2.20 17.27
C THR A 49 9.36 3.45 17.75
N LEU A 50 8.11 3.62 17.40
CA LEU A 50 7.19 4.61 17.95
C LEU A 50 5.77 4.05 17.88
N PHE A 51 5.04 4.13 18.97
CA PHE A 51 3.58 4.08 18.99
C PHE A 51 3.09 5.13 19.99
N ASP A 52 2.51 6.17 19.45
CA ASP A 52 1.94 7.29 20.20
C ASP A 52 0.43 7.31 19.92
N GLU A 53 -0.38 7.22 20.96
CA GLU A 53 -1.83 7.27 20.91
C GLU A 53 -2.29 8.57 21.57
N ASP A 54 -2.74 9.50 20.75
CA ASP A 54 -3.21 10.82 21.18
C ASP A 54 -2.24 11.59 22.12
N GLY A 55 -0.92 11.43 21.89
CA GLY A 55 0.14 12.06 22.66
C GLY A 55 0.67 11.23 23.82
N ASP A 56 0.16 10.02 24.02
CA ASP A 56 0.66 9.07 25.02
C ASP A 56 1.54 7.99 24.35
N ASP A 57 2.79 7.86 24.80
CA ASP A 57 3.77 6.93 24.26
C ASP A 57 3.56 5.51 24.79
N HIS A 58 3.11 4.62 23.94
CA HIS A 58 2.88 3.19 24.19
C HIS A 58 3.93 2.26 23.55
N THR A 59 5.01 2.81 23.00
CA THR A 59 6.07 2.06 22.28
C THR A 59 6.59 0.87 23.08
N ASN A 60 6.74 1.02 24.39
CA ASN A 60 7.27 -0.01 25.26
C ASN A 60 6.43 -1.31 25.31
N ASN A 61 5.15 -1.24 24.97
CA ASN A 61 4.26 -2.40 24.90
C ASN A 61 4.70 -3.43 23.84
N PHE A 62 5.48 -2.99 22.84
CA PHE A 62 5.93 -3.80 21.72
C PHE A 62 7.42 -4.12 21.76
N THR A 63 8.10 -3.77 22.86
CA THR A 63 9.55 -4.02 23.01
C THR A 63 9.87 -5.51 22.90
N GLY A 64 10.82 -5.84 22.04
CA GLY A 64 11.29 -7.20 21.78
C GLY A 64 10.41 -8.00 20.79
N TYR A 65 9.31 -7.45 20.29
CA TYR A 65 8.53 -8.07 19.25
C TYR A 65 9.11 -7.80 17.86
N ASN A 66 9.16 -8.86 17.06
CA ASN A 66 9.46 -8.80 15.64
C ASN A 66 8.16 -9.03 14.86
N PHE A 67 7.84 -8.09 13.98
CA PHE A 67 6.67 -8.11 13.12
C PHE A 67 7.05 -8.64 11.74
N THR A 68 6.25 -9.53 11.21
CA THR A 68 6.40 -10.08 9.84
C THR A 68 5.10 -9.90 9.08
N PHE A 69 5.16 -9.13 8.02
CA PHE A 69 4.06 -8.93 7.09
C PHE A 69 4.11 -10.04 6.04
N GLY A 70 3.46 -11.15 6.33
CA GLY A 70 3.55 -12.38 5.56
C GLY A 70 2.59 -12.45 4.39
N ALA A 71 2.74 -13.50 3.57
CA ALA A 71 1.83 -13.83 2.49
C ALA A 71 0.40 -14.07 2.99
N SER A 72 -0.57 -13.96 2.09
CA SER A 72 -2.00 -14.12 2.41
C SER A 72 -2.49 -13.16 3.49
N ASN A 73 -1.91 -11.96 3.56
CA ASN A 73 -2.30 -10.90 4.48
C ASN A 73 -2.13 -11.26 5.98
N VAL A 74 -1.29 -12.22 6.30
CA VAL A 74 -1.03 -12.63 7.69
C VAL A 74 0.04 -11.73 8.30
N LEU A 75 -0.28 -11.08 9.41
CA LEU A 75 0.65 -10.33 10.24
C LEU A 75 1.01 -11.17 11.47
N THR A 76 2.30 -11.37 11.71
CA THR A 76 2.79 -12.11 12.89
C THR A 76 3.70 -11.21 13.70
N ALA A 77 3.42 -11.09 15.00
CA ALA A 77 4.29 -10.44 15.96
C ALA A 77 4.81 -11.48 16.97
N THR A 78 6.12 -11.63 17.08
CA THR A 78 6.71 -12.61 18.00
C THR A 78 7.91 -12.03 18.77
N ASN A 79 8.02 -12.39 20.04
CA ASN A 79 9.18 -12.08 20.90
C ASN A 79 9.99 -13.34 21.27
N GLY A 80 9.77 -14.45 20.53
CA GLY A 80 10.42 -15.74 20.75
C GLY A 80 9.66 -16.66 21.71
N SER A 81 8.91 -16.13 22.67
CA SER A 81 8.10 -16.94 23.60
C SER A 81 6.59 -16.79 23.33
N THR A 82 6.17 -15.64 22.87
CA THR A 82 4.78 -15.31 22.56
C THR A 82 4.67 -14.97 21.08
N THR A 83 3.63 -15.47 20.43
CA THR A 83 3.29 -15.13 19.06
C THR A 83 1.85 -14.65 19.03
N VAL A 84 1.64 -13.46 18.46
CA VAL A 84 0.33 -12.89 18.20
C VAL A 84 0.15 -12.79 16.68
N THR A 85 -1.00 -13.25 16.21
CA THR A 85 -1.31 -13.25 14.78
C THR A 85 -2.46 -12.29 14.51
N GLY A 86 -2.32 -11.52 13.46
CA GLY A 86 -3.29 -10.60 12.94
C GLY A 86 -3.33 -10.64 11.42
N PHE A 87 -3.94 -9.62 10.85
CA PHE A 87 -4.02 -9.42 9.41
C PHE A 87 -3.48 -8.04 9.05
N TRP A 88 -3.03 -7.91 7.83
CA TRP A 88 -2.63 -6.66 7.23
C TRP A 88 -3.04 -6.59 5.78
N SER A 89 -3.25 -5.38 5.29
CA SER A 89 -3.46 -5.14 3.86
C SER A 89 -2.99 -3.75 3.49
N VAL A 90 -2.72 -3.55 2.21
CA VAL A 90 -2.51 -2.24 1.62
C VAL A 90 -3.58 -2.07 0.55
N THR A 91 -4.38 -1.06 0.70
CA THR A 91 -5.47 -0.74 -0.23
C THR A 91 -5.27 0.65 -0.81
N ASN A 92 -5.78 0.86 -1.99
CA ASN A 92 -5.90 2.20 -2.55
C ASN A 92 -7.35 2.64 -2.31
N ASP A 93 -7.52 3.72 -1.56
CA ASP A 93 -8.83 4.36 -1.45
C ASP A 93 -8.96 5.38 -2.59
N ASP A 94 -9.64 4.99 -3.65
CA ASP A 94 -10.06 5.87 -4.73
C ASP A 94 -11.36 6.62 -4.42
N GLY A 95 -11.70 6.69 -3.13
CA GLY A 95 -12.82 7.45 -2.60
C GLY A 95 -12.68 8.94 -2.91
N SER A 96 -13.67 9.50 -3.52
CA SER A 96 -13.76 10.89 -4.00
C SER A 96 -13.87 11.95 -2.89
N ASP A 97 -13.30 11.71 -1.73
CA ASP A 97 -13.22 12.69 -0.64
C ASP A 97 -11.89 13.45 -0.75
N ASP A 98 -11.92 14.50 -1.57
CA ASP A 98 -10.80 15.34 -2.05
C ASP A 98 -10.05 16.14 -0.97
N ASP A 99 -10.10 15.78 0.30
CA ASP A 99 -9.55 16.63 1.36
C ASP A 99 -8.06 16.40 1.67
N ASN A 100 -7.42 15.38 1.08
CA ASN A 100 -5.97 15.21 1.23
C ASN A 100 -5.30 14.60 -0.02
N PRO A 101 -4.76 15.39 -0.93
CA PRO A 101 -4.13 14.91 -2.17
C PRO A 101 -2.75 14.27 -1.97
N GLY A 102 -2.49 13.63 -0.84
CA GLY A 102 -1.15 13.20 -0.45
C GLY A 102 -0.86 11.72 -0.44
N SER A 103 -1.84 10.85 -0.29
CA SER A 103 -1.68 9.39 -0.42
C SER A 103 -3.03 8.69 -0.29
N ASP A 104 -3.54 8.19 -1.37
CA ASP A 104 -4.76 7.36 -1.42
C ASP A 104 -4.47 5.90 -1.00
N ILE A 105 -3.37 5.67 -0.29
CA ILE A 105 -2.94 4.34 0.11
C ILE A 105 -3.10 4.17 1.61
N ASP A 106 -4.02 3.27 1.98
CA ASP A 106 -4.22 2.85 3.35
C ASP A 106 -3.42 1.60 3.68
N PHE A 107 -2.80 1.64 4.83
CA PHE A 107 -2.09 0.52 5.43
C PHE A 107 -2.90 -0.02 6.60
N ASN A 108 -3.66 -1.08 6.37
CA ASN A 108 -4.57 -1.61 7.36
C ASN A 108 -3.89 -2.67 8.23
N ILE A 109 -4.08 -2.58 9.54
CA ILE A 109 -3.65 -3.57 10.54
C ILE A 109 -4.87 -4.01 11.33
N LEU A 110 -4.99 -5.31 11.61
CA LEU A 110 -6.05 -5.88 12.43
C LEU A 110 -5.52 -7.01 13.32
N PHE A 111 -5.55 -6.83 14.62
CA PHE A 111 -5.34 -7.88 15.59
C PHE A 111 -6.66 -8.19 16.33
N SER A 112 -7.08 -9.44 16.31
CA SER A 112 -8.28 -9.89 17.04
C SER A 112 -7.99 -10.18 18.51
N SER A 113 -6.74 -10.11 18.93
CA SER A 113 -6.32 -10.33 20.33
C SER A 113 -6.61 -9.11 21.17
N PRO A 114 -7.13 -9.26 22.39
CA PRO A 114 -7.31 -8.15 23.31
C PRO A 114 -5.95 -7.61 23.83
N GLY A 115 -5.99 -6.40 24.38
CA GLY A 115 -4.82 -5.72 24.94
C GLY A 115 -4.06 -4.91 23.91
N ASN A 116 -2.79 -4.62 24.16
CA ASN A 116 -2.00 -3.64 23.42
C ASN A 116 -1.96 -3.84 21.89
N PHE A 117 -2.08 -5.09 21.42
CA PHE A 117 -2.12 -5.36 19.98
C PHE A 117 -3.42 -4.89 19.31
N ALA A 118 -4.52 -4.82 20.06
CA ALA A 118 -5.77 -4.28 19.54
C ALA A 118 -5.65 -2.79 19.20
N GLU A 119 -4.81 -2.07 19.93
CA GLU A 119 -4.55 -0.64 19.73
C GLU A 119 -3.84 -0.33 18.40
N LEU A 120 -3.17 -1.33 17.79
CA LEU A 120 -2.60 -1.20 16.45
C LEU A 120 -3.60 -1.42 15.31
N SER A 121 -4.87 -1.78 15.64
CA SER A 121 -5.87 -2.24 14.67
C SER A 121 -6.64 -1.07 14.09
N GLU A 122 -6.01 -0.38 13.16
CA GLU A 122 -6.52 0.82 12.52
C GLU A 122 -6.23 0.79 11.01
N ASP A 123 -6.87 1.69 10.30
CA ASP A 123 -6.56 2.09 8.93
C ASP A 123 -5.57 3.27 8.98
N TRP A 124 -4.34 2.98 8.61
CA TRP A 124 -3.23 3.90 8.72
C TRP A 124 -2.91 4.58 7.40
N HIS A 125 -2.74 5.89 7.42
CA HIS A 125 -2.16 6.64 6.31
C HIS A 125 -0.64 6.60 6.35
N ILE A 126 0.00 6.43 5.19
CA ILE A 126 1.46 6.37 5.10
C ILE A 126 2.04 7.79 5.03
N LEU A 127 2.75 8.21 6.09
CA LEU A 127 3.46 9.49 6.11
C LEU A 127 4.85 9.43 5.46
N GLU A 128 5.54 8.31 5.63
CA GLU A 128 6.90 8.10 5.11
C GLU A 128 7.13 6.61 4.83
N ARG A 129 7.78 6.32 3.72
CA ARG A 129 8.21 4.97 3.39
C ARG A 129 9.60 4.99 2.80
N THR A 130 10.48 4.18 3.39
CA THR A 130 11.81 3.85 2.89
C THR A 130 11.99 2.33 2.89
N SER A 131 13.12 1.83 2.41
CA SER A 131 13.43 0.38 2.49
C SER A 131 13.61 -0.14 3.92
N ALA A 132 13.75 0.75 4.92
CA ALA A 132 14.05 0.40 6.30
C ALA A 132 13.11 1.05 7.33
N LYS A 133 12.17 1.89 6.91
CA LYS A 133 11.26 2.60 7.80
C LYS A 133 9.92 2.84 7.12
N ILE A 134 8.84 2.68 7.90
CA ILE A 134 7.50 3.10 7.55
C ILE A 134 6.93 3.88 8.71
N ARG A 135 6.46 5.10 8.44
CA ARG A 135 5.73 5.94 9.39
C ARG A 135 4.29 6.05 8.96
N LEU A 136 3.43 5.81 9.93
CA LEU A 136 2.00 5.72 9.75
C LEU A 136 1.30 6.72 10.69
N GLN A 137 0.14 7.19 10.27
CA GLN A 137 -0.73 8.07 11.04
C GLN A 137 -2.17 7.59 10.92
N HIS A 138 -2.89 7.59 12.03
CA HIS A 138 -4.34 7.49 12.05
C HIS A 138 -4.93 8.74 12.69
N ILE A 139 -6.04 9.24 12.16
CA ILE A 139 -6.78 10.39 12.69
C ILE A 139 -8.18 9.91 13.03
N SER A 140 -8.46 9.78 14.31
CA SER A 140 -9.79 9.39 14.78
C SER A 140 -10.83 10.46 14.46
N GLY A 141 -12.00 10.06 13.97
CA GLY A 141 -13.08 10.98 13.62
C GLY A 141 -13.65 11.78 14.80
N GLY A 142 -14.29 12.90 14.51
CA GLY A 142 -14.93 13.76 15.51
C GLY A 142 -13.97 14.76 16.16
N ASN A 143 -13.80 14.70 17.49
CA ASN A 143 -12.77 15.46 18.22
C ASN A 143 -11.50 14.61 18.40
N GLY A 144 -11.33 13.62 17.54
CA GLY A 144 -10.36 12.55 17.69
C GLY A 144 -8.92 13.00 17.73
N GLY A 145 -8.12 12.21 18.45
CA GLY A 145 -6.69 12.34 18.54
C GLY A 145 -5.99 11.94 17.24
N THR A 146 -4.69 12.08 17.26
CA THR A 146 -3.80 11.63 16.19
C THR A 146 -2.89 10.57 16.73
N ASP A 147 -2.92 9.39 16.13
CA ASP A 147 -2.06 8.29 16.50
C ASP A 147 -0.92 8.17 15.49
N LEU A 148 0.27 7.87 15.99
CA LEU A 148 1.47 7.72 15.19
C LEU A 148 2.10 6.34 15.44
N LEU A 149 2.36 5.61 14.36
CA LEU A 149 3.02 4.31 14.42
C LEU A 149 4.22 4.30 13.48
N THR A 150 5.37 3.86 14.00
CA THR A 150 6.58 3.73 13.19
C THR A 150 7.13 2.32 13.30
N PHE A 151 7.31 1.69 12.15
CA PHE A 151 8.06 0.45 12.02
C PHE A 151 9.44 0.73 11.43
N GLU A 152 10.47 0.13 12.02
CA GLU A 152 11.81 0.08 11.45
C GLU A 152 12.25 -1.37 11.25
N LYS A 153 13.00 -1.61 10.17
CA LYS A 153 13.53 -2.92 9.82
C LYS A 153 14.60 -3.37 10.79
N ASN A 154 14.61 -4.67 11.11
CA ASN A 154 15.62 -5.29 11.97
C ASN A 154 16.94 -5.56 11.24
#